data_591e7530054c685c501d47fbbcdc6d3f
#
_entry.id   591e7530054c685c501d47fbbcdc6d3f
#
_cell.length_a   1.000
_cell.length_b   1.000
_cell.length_c   1.000
_cell.angle_alpha   90.00
_cell.angle_beta   90.00
_cell.angle_gamma   90.00
#
_symmetry.space_group_name_H-M   'P 1'
#
loop_
_entity.id
_entity.type
_entity.pdbx_description
1 polymer ?
#
loop_
_entity_poly.entity_id
_entity_poly.type
_entity_poly.pdbx_seq_one_letter_code
_entity_poly.pdbx_strand_id
1 'polypeptide(L)'
;MPKKQDNIVNSLAHTKWNCKYHIVFAPKYRRKIFYEEKRLAIRDILRTICGWKGVEIIEGEVCPDHVHLLLSIPPKMSVSYFVGYLKGKSSLMMFQRFGNMKFAYRNREFWCKGYYVDTVGKNTTAIKEYIANQLE
;
A
#
# COMPACT_ATOMS: atom_id res chain seq x y z
N MET A 1 -7.10 5.76 -21.56
CA MET A 1 -7.78 6.90 -21.07
C MET A 1 -7.11 7.54 -19.88
N PRO A 2 -6.90 8.80 -19.98
CA PRO A 2 -6.19 9.44 -18.91
C PRO A 2 -7.00 9.45 -17.64
N LYS A 3 -6.32 9.38 -16.54
CA LYS A 3 -6.91 9.38 -15.27
C LYS A 3 -6.85 10.74 -14.65
N LYS A 4 -7.94 11.16 -14.07
CA LYS A 4 -7.88 12.36 -13.28
C LYS A 4 -7.47 11.94 -11.93
N GLN A 5 -6.46 12.51 -11.38
CA GLN A 5 -5.93 11.97 -10.17
C GLN A 5 -6.22 12.76 -8.95
N ASP A 6 -6.04 14.05 -9.05
CA ASP A 6 -5.93 14.81 -7.82
C ASP A 6 -7.26 15.14 -7.20
N ASN A 7 -8.27 15.31 -8.01
CA ASN A 7 -9.57 15.72 -7.51
C ASN A 7 -10.63 14.70 -7.79
N ILE A 8 -10.20 13.47 -7.95
CA ILE A 8 -11.14 12.45 -8.33
C ILE A 8 -12.17 12.23 -7.25
N VAL A 9 -13.42 12.30 -7.64
CA VAL A 9 -14.53 11.87 -6.84
C VAL A 9 -15.06 10.63 -7.53
N ASN A 10 -14.92 9.50 -6.88
CA ASN A 10 -15.33 8.24 -7.44
C ASN A 10 -16.84 8.08 -7.39
N SER A 11 -17.36 7.18 -8.22
CA SER A 11 -18.76 6.89 -8.16
C SER A 11 -18.97 5.39 -8.26
N LEU A 12 -20.00 4.91 -7.58
CA LEU A 12 -20.38 3.52 -7.58
C LEU A 12 -21.89 3.51 -7.59
N ALA A 13 -22.49 3.06 -8.71
CA ALA A 13 -23.90 3.16 -8.92
C ALA A 13 -24.32 4.63 -8.77
N HIS A 14 -25.10 4.94 -7.75
CA HIS A 14 -25.57 6.30 -7.51
C HIS A 14 -24.81 7.02 -6.41
N THR A 15 -23.74 6.40 -5.91
CA THR A 15 -22.97 6.95 -4.80
C THR A 15 -21.66 7.50 -5.31
N LYS A 16 -21.37 8.73 -4.95
CA LYS A 16 -20.06 9.34 -5.23
C LYS A 16 -19.27 9.37 -3.95
N TRP A 17 -17.95 9.13 -4.07
CA TRP A 17 -17.13 9.06 -2.87
C TRP A 17 -15.73 9.56 -3.14
N ASN A 18 -15.07 9.96 -2.07
CA ASN A 18 -13.71 10.45 -2.10
C ASN A 18 -13.05 9.99 -0.80
N CYS A 19 -12.59 8.74 -0.80
CA CYS A 19 -12.05 8.11 0.41
C CYS A 19 -10.59 7.79 0.18
N LYS A 20 -9.73 8.73 0.52
CA LYS A 20 -8.30 8.60 0.30
C LYS A 20 -7.56 8.55 1.62
N TYR A 21 -6.55 7.72 1.66
CA TYR A 21 -5.79 7.47 2.88
C TYR A 21 -4.31 7.36 2.57
N HIS A 22 -3.51 7.96 3.45
CA HIS A 22 -2.08 7.78 3.44
C HIS A 22 -1.76 6.67 4.42
N ILE A 23 -1.15 5.59 3.95
CA ILE A 23 -0.93 4.40 4.77
C ILE A 23 0.56 4.05 4.71
N VAL A 24 1.12 3.73 5.88
CA VAL A 24 2.53 3.35 6.00
C VAL A 24 2.61 2.05 6.78
N PHE A 25 3.37 1.10 6.27
CA PHE A 25 3.63 -0.12 7.02
C PHE A 25 5.03 -0.63 6.68
N ALA A 26 5.56 -1.49 7.55
CA ALA A 26 6.96 -1.86 7.49
C ALA A 26 7.16 -3.35 7.69
N PRO A 27 8.23 -3.91 7.12
CA PRO A 27 8.59 -5.29 7.41
C PRO A 27 8.87 -5.48 8.89
N LYS A 28 8.72 -6.71 9.35
CA LYS A 28 8.95 -7.05 10.74
C LYS A 28 10.37 -6.66 11.14
N TYR A 29 10.50 -6.04 12.31
CA TYR A 29 11.76 -5.50 12.82
C TYR A 29 12.32 -4.39 11.92
N ARG A 30 11.51 -3.83 11.04
CA ARG A 30 11.94 -2.80 10.09
C ARG A 30 13.20 -3.21 9.33
N ARG A 31 13.25 -4.46 8.92
CA ARG A 31 14.37 -4.97 8.16
C ARG A 31 14.47 -4.22 6.84
N LYS A 32 15.68 -3.89 6.45
CA LYS A 32 15.93 -3.20 5.19
C LYS A 32 16.09 -4.25 4.10
N ILE A 33 14.98 -4.61 3.50
CA ILE A 33 14.96 -5.69 2.52
C ILE A 33 14.51 -5.28 1.13
N PHE A 34 13.92 -4.10 1.00
CA PHE A 34 13.36 -3.70 -0.29
C PHE A 34 14.41 -3.02 -1.15
N TYR A 35 15.28 -3.84 -1.74
CA TYR A 35 16.27 -3.39 -2.69
C TYR A 35 16.10 -4.17 -3.97
N GLU A 36 16.42 -3.55 -5.10
CA GLU A 36 16.49 -4.18 -6.40
C GLU A 36 15.29 -5.08 -6.67
N GLU A 37 15.48 -6.39 -6.84
CA GLU A 37 14.37 -7.23 -7.26
C GLU A 37 13.28 -7.37 -6.20
N LYS A 38 13.63 -7.32 -4.91
CA LYS A 38 12.61 -7.38 -3.87
C LYS A 38 11.79 -6.09 -3.84
N ARG A 39 12.42 -4.97 -4.12
CA ARG A 39 11.71 -3.70 -4.22
C ARG A 39 10.71 -3.71 -5.36
N LEU A 40 11.15 -4.18 -6.52
CA LEU A 40 10.27 -4.27 -7.69
C LEU A 40 9.17 -5.28 -7.47
N ALA A 41 9.50 -6.40 -6.82
CA ALA A 41 8.52 -7.44 -6.56
C ALA A 41 7.41 -6.95 -5.64
N ILE A 42 7.76 -6.30 -4.54
CA ILE A 42 6.73 -5.83 -3.61
C ILE A 42 5.88 -4.75 -4.26
N ARG A 43 6.48 -3.89 -5.08
CA ARG A 43 5.73 -2.88 -5.80
C ARG A 43 4.66 -3.52 -6.68
N ASP A 44 5.06 -4.52 -7.46
CA ASP A 44 4.14 -5.18 -8.38
C ASP A 44 3.08 -5.99 -7.64
N ILE A 45 3.47 -6.64 -6.56
CA ILE A 45 2.54 -7.40 -5.73
C ILE A 45 1.47 -6.50 -5.15
N LEU A 46 1.88 -5.36 -4.59
CA LEU A 46 0.91 -4.43 -4.01
C LEU A 46 -0.05 -3.89 -5.05
N ARG A 47 0.44 -3.58 -6.24
CA ARG A 47 -0.42 -3.13 -7.34
C ARG A 47 -1.45 -4.20 -7.70
N THR A 48 -0.99 -5.43 -7.81
CA THR A 48 -1.86 -6.54 -8.18
C THR A 48 -2.98 -6.73 -7.16
N ILE A 49 -2.62 -6.75 -5.88
CA ILE A 49 -3.59 -7.00 -4.82
C ILE A 49 -4.59 -5.85 -4.73
N CYS A 50 -4.11 -4.62 -4.83
CA CYS A 50 -5.00 -3.46 -4.83
C CYS A 50 -6.01 -3.57 -5.98
N GLY A 51 -5.54 -3.99 -7.16
CA GLY A 51 -6.42 -4.18 -8.30
C GLY A 51 -7.52 -5.21 -8.04
N TRP A 52 -7.20 -6.26 -7.31
CA TRP A 52 -8.19 -7.30 -7.01
C TRP A 52 -9.37 -6.77 -6.22
N LYS A 53 -9.16 -5.74 -5.42
CA LYS A 53 -10.21 -5.18 -4.57
C LYS A 53 -10.72 -3.83 -5.06
N GLY A 54 -10.30 -3.41 -6.24
CA GLY A 54 -10.75 -2.13 -6.77
C GLY A 54 -10.21 -0.95 -6.02
N VAL A 55 -9.05 -1.10 -5.38
CA VAL A 55 -8.39 -0.01 -4.67
C VAL A 55 -7.38 0.62 -5.61
N GLU A 56 -7.46 1.93 -5.75
CA GLU A 56 -6.56 2.66 -6.63
C GLU A 56 -5.35 3.14 -5.84
N ILE A 57 -4.15 2.92 -6.38
CA ILE A 57 -2.94 3.48 -5.82
C ILE A 57 -2.71 4.81 -6.52
N ILE A 58 -2.94 5.91 -5.81
CA ILE A 58 -2.76 7.24 -6.37
C ILE A 58 -1.27 7.56 -6.41
N GLU A 59 -0.58 7.20 -5.36
CA GLU A 59 0.86 7.41 -5.25
C GLU A 59 1.41 6.35 -4.32
N GLY A 60 2.62 5.88 -4.59
CA GLY A 60 3.23 4.89 -3.72
C GLY A 60 4.74 4.95 -3.82
N GLU A 61 5.38 4.56 -2.74
CA GLU A 61 6.84 4.52 -2.70
C GLU A 61 7.29 3.39 -1.81
N VAL A 62 8.23 2.60 -2.30
CA VAL A 62 8.82 1.51 -1.54
C VAL A 62 10.19 1.95 -1.08
N CYS A 63 10.34 2.15 0.22
CA CYS A 63 11.61 2.49 0.84
C CYS A 63 12.27 1.21 1.33
N PRO A 64 13.56 1.23 1.64
CA PRO A 64 14.23 -0.01 2.05
C PRO A 64 13.57 -0.72 3.22
N ASP A 65 13.00 -0.01 4.17
CA ASP A 65 12.44 -0.60 5.38
C ASP A 65 10.98 -0.25 5.63
N HIS A 66 10.28 0.30 4.64
CA HIS A 66 8.85 0.59 4.79
C HIS A 66 8.23 0.94 3.44
N VAL A 67 6.91 1.00 3.43
CA VAL A 67 6.14 1.33 2.24
C VAL A 67 5.18 2.47 2.59
N HIS A 68 5.13 3.47 1.72
CA HIS A 68 4.15 4.56 1.78
C HIS A 68 3.16 4.38 0.64
N LEU A 69 1.89 4.45 0.93
CA LEU A 69 0.86 4.35 -0.11
C LEU A 69 -0.20 5.42 0.10
N LEU A 70 -0.57 6.08 -0.98
CA LEU A 70 -1.75 6.94 -1.00
C LEU A 70 -2.81 6.18 -1.79
N LEU A 71 -3.84 5.71 -1.09
CA LEU A 71 -4.83 4.82 -1.67
C LEU A 71 -6.21 5.44 -1.69
N SER A 72 -6.96 5.11 -2.74
CA SER A 72 -8.38 5.41 -2.81
C SER A 72 -9.12 4.09 -2.57
N ILE A 73 -9.78 3.98 -1.44
CA ILE A 73 -10.45 2.75 -1.01
C ILE A 73 -11.95 2.94 -1.09
N PRO A 74 -12.66 2.05 -1.83
CA PRO A 74 -14.12 2.17 -1.91
C PRO A 74 -14.78 2.13 -0.54
N PRO A 75 -15.84 2.89 -0.33
CA PRO A 75 -16.46 2.97 1.01
C PRO A 75 -17.10 1.67 1.48
N LYS A 76 -17.27 0.70 0.59
CA LYS A 76 -17.79 -0.60 0.99
C LYS A 76 -16.80 -1.41 1.81
N MET A 77 -15.54 -0.98 1.89
CA MET A 77 -14.52 -1.68 2.67
C MET A 77 -13.99 -0.76 3.75
N SER A 78 -13.73 -1.31 4.92
CA SER A 78 -13.01 -0.57 5.94
C SER A 78 -11.53 -0.56 5.62
N VAL A 79 -10.83 0.45 6.13
CA VAL A 79 -9.38 0.53 5.97
C VAL A 79 -8.73 -0.68 6.61
N SER A 80 -9.16 -1.06 7.81
CA SER A 80 -8.54 -2.16 8.53
C SER A 80 -8.72 -3.48 7.79
N TYR A 81 -9.89 -3.71 7.20
CA TYR A 81 -10.10 -4.90 6.39
C TYR A 81 -9.13 -4.94 5.22
N PHE A 82 -9.07 -3.83 4.48
CA PHE A 82 -8.24 -3.83 3.29
C PHE A 82 -6.76 -3.94 3.61
N VAL A 83 -6.28 -3.22 4.62
CA VAL A 83 -4.87 -3.30 4.98
C VAL A 83 -4.51 -4.70 5.46
N GLY A 84 -5.40 -5.33 6.23
CA GLY A 84 -5.19 -6.71 6.65
C GLY A 84 -5.09 -7.65 5.45
N TYR A 85 -5.98 -7.49 4.50
CA TYR A 85 -5.97 -8.27 3.27
C TYR A 85 -4.67 -8.03 2.49
N LEU A 86 -4.29 -6.77 2.33
CA LEU A 86 -3.10 -6.39 1.58
C LEU A 86 -1.84 -6.98 2.21
N LYS A 87 -1.71 -6.85 3.53
CA LYS A 87 -0.55 -7.37 4.23
C LYS A 87 -0.50 -8.90 4.19
N GLY A 88 -1.65 -9.54 4.38
CA GLY A 88 -1.70 -11.01 4.36
C GLY A 88 -1.33 -11.58 3.02
N LYS A 89 -1.95 -11.07 1.96
CA LYS A 89 -1.67 -11.59 0.62
C LYS A 89 -0.26 -11.26 0.16
N SER A 90 0.22 -10.05 0.43
CA SER A 90 1.56 -9.68 0.01
C SER A 90 2.62 -10.49 0.74
N SER A 91 2.37 -10.81 2.01
CA SER A 91 3.26 -11.66 2.79
C SER A 91 3.41 -13.03 2.12
N LEU A 92 2.27 -13.65 1.80
CA LEU A 92 2.30 -14.96 1.14
C LEU A 92 3.05 -14.89 -0.18
N MET A 93 2.78 -13.89 -0.98
CA MET A 93 3.38 -13.78 -2.30
C MET A 93 4.87 -13.53 -2.22
N MET A 94 5.32 -12.75 -1.25
CA MET A 94 6.75 -12.53 -1.05
C MET A 94 7.45 -13.81 -0.64
N PHE A 95 6.86 -14.57 0.29
CA PHE A 95 7.47 -15.83 0.71
C PHE A 95 7.45 -16.88 -0.41
N GLN A 96 6.46 -16.86 -1.26
CA GLN A 96 6.43 -17.77 -2.41
C GLN A 96 7.51 -17.41 -3.42
N ARG A 97 7.72 -16.11 -3.63
CA ARG A 97 8.67 -15.66 -4.63
C ARG A 97 10.10 -15.74 -4.13
N PHE A 98 10.30 -15.49 -2.84
CA PHE A 98 11.63 -15.49 -2.23
C PHE A 98 11.62 -16.48 -1.08
N GLY A 99 11.62 -17.77 -1.44
CA GLY A 99 11.41 -18.84 -0.48
C GLY A 99 12.36 -18.84 0.70
N ASN A 100 13.57 -18.34 0.50
CA ASN A 100 14.55 -18.33 1.58
C ASN A 100 14.19 -17.37 2.71
N MET A 101 13.32 -16.40 2.43
CA MET A 101 12.97 -15.41 3.44
C MET A 101 12.22 -16.01 4.60
N LYS A 102 11.48 -17.09 4.38
CA LYS A 102 10.69 -17.69 5.46
C LYS A 102 11.57 -18.21 6.59
N PHE A 103 12.82 -18.51 6.32
CA PHE A 103 13.73 -18.96 7.36
C PHE A 103 14.22 -17.81 8.24
N ALA A 104 14.21 -16.58 7.71
CA ALA A 104 14.60 -15.41 8.46
C ALA A 104 13.45 -14.83 9.26
N TYR A 105 12.22 -15.19 8.92
CA TYR A 105 11.03 -14.65 9.57
C TYR A 105 10.32 -15.75 10.34
N ARG A 106 10.47 -15.72 11.64
CA ARG A 106 9.78 -16.67 12.50
C ARG A 106 8.29 -16.51 12.33
N ASN A 107 7.58 -17.62 12.36
CA ASN A 107 6.12 -17.65 12.25
C ASN A 107 5.63 -17.06 10.94
N ARG A 108 6.53 -16.88 9.99
CA ARG A 108 6.19 -16.36 8.67
C ARG A 108 5.47 -15.03 8.72
N GLU A 109 5.85 -14.19 9.67
CA GLU A 109 5.30 -12.85 9.75
C GLU A 109 6.22 -11.90 9.00
N PHE A 110 5.78 -11.49 7.83
CA PHE A 110 6.58 -10.61 6.99
C PHE A 110 6.53 -9.16 7.48
N TRP A 111 5.34 -8.70 7.84
CA TRP A 111 5.12 -7.30 8.21
C TRP A 111 5.07 -7.12 9.72
N CYS A 112 5.45 -5.93 10.19
CA CYS A 112 5.18 -5.53 11.56
C CYS A 112 3.69 -5.53 11.79
N LYS A 113 3.29 -5.70 13.05
CA LYS A 113 1.89 -5.51 13.41
C LYS A 113 1.55 -4.03 13.27
N GLY A 114 0.32 -3.79 12.86
CA GLY A 114 -0.16 -2.42 12.77
C GLY A 114 0.32 -1.69 11.53
N TYR A 115 -0.08 -0.46 11.45
CA TYR A 115 0.25 0.42 10.35
C TYR A 115 -0.15 1.83 10.75
N TYR A 116 0.40 2.82 10.04
CA TYR A 116 -0.01 4.20 10.21
C TYR A 116 -1.06 4.51 9.14
N VAL A 117 -2.11 5.22 9.51
CA VAL A 117 -3.11 5.66 8.54
C VAL A 117 -3.54 7.09 8.86
N ASP A 118 -3.71 7.86 7.81
CA ASP A 118 -4.18 9.23 7.91
C ASP A 118 -5.17 9.45 6.77
N THR A 119 -6.22 10.19 7.04
CA THR A 119 -7.18 10.54 6.00
C THR A 119 -6.66 11.71 5.20
N VAL A 120 -7.01 11.73 3.92
CA VAL A 120 -6.54 12.76 3.00
C VAL A 120 -7.72 13.48 2.40
N GLY A 121 -7.67 14.80 2.41
CA GLY A 121 -8.70 15.60 1.79
C GLY A 121 -8.53 15.61 0.28
N LYS A 122 -9.07 16.64 -0.37
CA LYS A 122 -9.07 16.70 -1.82
C LYS A 122 -7.73 17.09 -2.40
N ASN A 123 -6.87 17.73 -1.62
CA ASN A 123 -5.58 18.19 -2.12
C ASN A 123 -4.55 17.06 -2.10
N THR A 124 -4.71 16.13 -3.03
CA THR A 124 -3.80 14.98 -3.10
C THR A 124 -2.43 15.35 -3.59
N THR A 125 -2.31 16.45 -4.34
CA THR A 125 -1.01 16.88 -4.84
C THR A 125 -0.07 17.23 -3.69
N ALA A 126 -0.56 17.96 -2.70
CA ALA A 126 0.25 18.33 -1.55
C ALA A 126 0.66 17.07 -0.77
N ILE A 127 -0.22 16.09 -0.67
CA ILE A 127 0.10 14.86 0.04
C ILE A 127 1.15 14.05 -0.72
N LYS A 128 1.05 14.02 -2.04
CA LYS A 128 2.04 13.32 -2.84
C LYS A 128 3.43 13.92 -2.65
N GLU A 129 3.50 15.24 -2.60
CA GLU A 129 4.76 15.90 -2.34
C GLU A 129 5.29 15.60 -0.95
N TYR A 130 4.40 15.55 0.03
CA TYR A 130 4.79 15.20 1.39
C TYR A 130 5.40 13.81 1.43
N ILE A 131 4.77 12.85 0.77
CA ILE A 131 5.30 11.49 0.73
C ILE A 131 6.67 11.46 0.07
N ALA A 132 6.81 12.14 -1.04
CA ALA A 132 8.09 12.17 -1.74
C ALA A 132 9.19 12.73 -0.85
N ASN A 133 8.89 13.78 -0.08
CA ASN A 133 9.86 14.39 0.80
C ASN A 133 10.26 13.50 1.96
N GLN A 134 9.36 12.61 2.36
CA GLN A 134 9.65 11.68 3.44
C GLN A 134 10.75 10.67 3.08
N LEU A 135 11.01 10.53 1.81
CA LEU A 135 11.96 9.53 1.35
C LEU A 135 13.40 9.99 1.43
N GLU A 136 13.57 11.26 1.70
CA GLU A 136 14.91 11.81 1.84
C GLU A 136 15.31 11.79 3.29
#